data_10699bb16ea515495c8eba61b91b00f0
#
_entry.id   10699bb16ea515495c8eba61b91b00f0
#
_cell.length_a   1.000
_cell.length_b   1.000
_cell.length_c   1.000
_cell.angle_alpha   90.00
_cell.angle_beta   90.00
_cell.angle_gamma   90.00
#
_symmetry.space_group_name_H-M   'P 1'
#
loop_
_entity.id
_entity.type
_entity.pdbx_description
1 polymer ?
#
loop_
_entity_poly.entity_id
_entity_poly.type
_entity_poly.pdbx_seq_one_letter_code
_entity_poly.pdbx_strand_id
1 'polypeptide(L)'
;LDEKKQREREEQEARDNVLRRQYNERTAAALALMTAAKAKPLVSGKPVTERIITTNVRRYLKSCFPDIVFKISSSSWEHFRRSIQWTGGPSKEEVKERLSVILGDRWLTPSSSPYEMAEYEFKHNEFTRKYGRLTGFSLSRF
;
A
#
# COMPACT_ATOMS: atom_id res chain seq x y z
N LEU A 1 24.92 -23.54 18.93
CA LEU A 1 24.15 -22.32 19.16
C LEU A 1 24.21 -21.35 17.98
N ASP A 2 25.38 -21.13 17.44
CA ASP A 2 25.56 -20.23 16.29
C ASP A 2 24.93 -20.81 15.02
N GLU A 3 25.04 -22.11 14.81
CA GLU A 3 24.44 -22.80 13.67
C GLU A 3 22.91 -22.73 13.68
N LYS A 4 22.30 -22.83 14.87
CA LYS A 4 20.85 -22.72 15.01
C LYS A 4 20.38 -21.31 14.70
N LYS A 5 21.07 -20.29 15.22
CA LYS A 5 20.75 -18.89 14.93
C LYS A 5 20.94 -18.56 13.45
N GLN A 6 21.98 -19.08 12.85
CA GLN A 6 22.25 -18.92 11.43
C GLN A 6 21.12 -19.51 10.58
N ARG A 7 20.69 -20.72 10.91
CA ARG A 7 19.59 -21.41 10.21
C ARG A 7 18.29 -20.67 10.33
N GLU A 8 17.96 -20.20 11.55
CA GLU A 8 16.75 -19.42 11.78
C GLU A 8 16.76 -18.10 10.99
N ARG A 9 17.93 -17.46 10.92
CA ARG A 9 18.11 -16.23 10.15
C ARG A 9 17.93 -16.46 8.66
N GLU A 10 18.50 -17.53 8.13
CA GLU A 10 18.37 -17.90 6.73
C GLU A 10 16.93 -18.24 6.37
N GLU A 11 16.22 -18.97 7.23
CA GLU A 11 14.81 -19.31 7.05
C GLU A 11 13.92 -18.06 7.05
N GLN A 12 14.18 -17.12 7.96
CA GLN A 12 13.45 -15.86 8.02
C GLN A 12 13.71 -15.03 6.76
N GLU A 13 14.94 -14.94 6.33
CA GLU A 13 15.33 -14.22 5.13
C GLU A 13 14.68 -14.82 3.88
N ALA A 14 14.62 -16.14 3.80
CA ALA A 14 13.94 -16.83 2.70
C ALA A 14 12.44 -16.50 2.67
N ARG A 15 11.78 -16.50 3.83
CA ARG A 15 10.36 -16.12 3.93
C ARG A 15 10.14 -14.66 3.52
N ASP A 16 11.00 -13.77 3.98
CA ASP A 16 10.91 -12.34 3.65
C ASP A 16 11.08 -12.12 2.14
N ASN A 17 12.00 -12.85 1.52
CA ASN A 17 12.23 -12.76 0.08
C ASN A 17 11.03 -13.24 -0.73
N VAL A 18 10.35 -14.30 -0.30
CA VAL A 18 9.14 -14.81 -0.95
C VAL A 18 8.02 -13.78 -0.87
N LEU A 19 7.79 -13.24 0.33
CA LEU A 19 6.75 -12.23 0.54
C LEU A 19 7.02 -10.97 -0.29
N ARG A 20 8.26 -10.49 -0.29
CA ARG A 20 8.66 -9.32 -1.06
C ARG A 20 8.40 -9.52 -2.55
N ARG A 21 8.75 -10.68 -3.08
CA ARG A 21 8.52 -11.01 -4.48
C ARG A 21 7.03 -11.04 -4.81
N GLN A 22 6.22 -11.69 -3.97
CA GLN A 22 4.77 -11.74 -4.15
C GLN A 22 4.16 -10.33 -4.14
N TYR A 23 4.60 -9.50 -3.23
CA TYR A 23 4.13 -8.11 -3.15
C TYR A 23 4.53 -7.32 -4.40
N ASN A 24 5.77 -7.44 -4.84
CA ASN A 24 6.26 -6.75 -6.04
C ASN A 24 5.52 -7.21 -7.30
N GLU A 25 5.23 -8.49 -7.42
CA GLU A 25 4.44 -9.03 -8.54
C GLU A 25 3.01 -8.45 -8.52
N ARG A 26 2.39 -8.40 -7.34
CA ARG A 26 1.04 -7.88 -7.17
C ARG A 26 0.96 -6.39 -7.50
N THR A 27 1.91 -5.60 -7.02
CA THR A 27 1.94 -4.16 -7.32
C THR A 27 2.28 -3.88 -8.78
N ALA A 28 3.16 -4.68 -9.39
CA ALA A 28 3.45 -4.57 -10.81
C ALA A 28 2.22 -4.88 -11.66
N ALA A 29 1.44 -5.89 -11.28
CA ALA A 29 0.18 -6.21 -11.97
C ALA A 29 -0.83 -5.07 -11.85
N ALA A 30 -0.93 -4.43 -10.68
CA ALA A 30 -1.80 -3.28 -10.48
C ALA A 30 -1.39 -2.10 -11.37
N LEU A 31 -0.09 -1.82 -11.47
CA LEU A 31 0.42 -0.77 -12.35
C LEU A 31 0.14 -1.07 -13.83
N ALA A 32 0.27 -2.32 -14.23
CA ALA A 32 -0.04 -2.74 -15.60
C ALA A 32 -1.52 -2.54 -15.93
N LEU A 33 -2.42 -2.85 -15.00
CA LEU A 33 -3.85 -2.61 -15.16
C LEU A 33 -4.17 -1.12 -15.29
N MET A 34 -3.51 -0.26 -14.52
CA MET A 34 -3.64 1.19 -14.63
C MET A 34 -3.22 1.67 -16.02
N THR A 35 -2.11 1.17 -16.53
CA THR A 35 -1.60 1.51 -17.86
C THR A 35 -2.60 1.06 -18.94
N ALA A 36 -3.11 -0.15 -18.85
CA ALA A 36 -4.09 -0.68 -19.78
C ALA A 36 -5.40 0.13 -19.78
N ALA A 37 -5.79 0.66 -18.63
CA ALA A 37 -6.97 1.50 -18.48
C ALA A 37 -6.72 2.97 -18.92
N LYS A 38 -5.50 3.29 -19.35
CA LYS A 38 -5.08 4.65 -19.71
C LYS A 38 -5.24 5.65 -18.56
N ALA A 39 -5.10 5.17 -17.34
CA ALA A 39 -5.14 6.00 -16.15
C ALA A 39 -3.87 6.83 -16.03
N LYS A 40 -3.95 7.96 -15.30
CA LYS A 40 -2.75 8.73 -14.98
C LYS A 40 -1.82 7.87 -14.12
N PRO A 41 -0.52 7.83 -14.43
CA PRO A 41 0.43 7.01 -13.67
C PRO A 41 0.62 7.53 -12.26
N LEU A 42 1.10 6.65 -11.38
CA LEU A 42 1.46 7.05 -10.03
C LEU A 42 2.70 7.96 -10.06
N VAL A 43 2.77 8.86 -9.09
CA VAL A 43 3.85 9.83 -8.98
C VAL A 43 4.91 9.31 -8.03
N SER A 44 6.17 9.32 -8.45
CA SER A 44 7.31 9.01 -7.59
C SER A 44 7.89 10.27 -6.97
N GLY A 45 8.60 10.12 -5.86
CA GLY A 45 9.25 11.25 -5.20
C GLY A 45 10.39 10.84 -4.30
N LYS A 46 11.33 11.74 -4.10
CA LYS A 46 12.43 11.62 -3.15
C LYS A 46 12.61 12.95 -2.43
N PRO A 47 12.10 13.12 -1.21
CA PRO A 47 11.31 12.14 -0.45
C PRO A 47 9.87 12.03 -0.97
N VAL A 48 9.19 10.94 -0.59
CA VAL A 48 7.77 10.78 -0.84
C VAL A 48 7.00 11.60 0.18
N THR A 49 6.29 12.60 -0.27
CA THR A 49 5.49 13.50 0.58
C THR A 49 4.08 12.95 0.76
N GLU A 50 3.36 13.47 1.76
CA GLU A 50 1.96 13.13 1.95
C GLU A 50 1.08 13.51 0.76
N ARG A 51 1.42 14.60 0.10
CA ARG A 51 0.73 15.02 -1.13
C ARG A 51 0.87 13.98 -2.23
N ILE A 52 2.05 13.40 -2.38
CA ILE A 52 2.31 12.33 -3.33
C ILE A 52 1.48 11.10 -2.99
N ILE A 53 1.43 10.70 -1.73
CA ILE A 53 0.64 9.56 -1.28
C ILE A 53 -0.84 9.77 -1.61
N THR A 54 -1.38 10.93 -1.26
CA THR A 54 -2.78 11.25 -1.54
C THR A 54 -3.09 11.23 -3.04
N THR A 55 -2.21 11.80 -3.85
CA THR A 55 -2.35 11.78 -5.30
C THR A 55 -2.36 10.36 -5.85
N ASN A 56 -1.47 9.51 -5.36
CA ASN A 56 -1.36 8.13 -5.81
C ASN A 56 -2.58 7.30 -5.42
N VAL A 57 -3.09 7.45 -4.22
CA VAL A 57 -4.32 6.77 -3.80
C VAL A 57 -5.49 7.19 -4.69
N ARG A 58 -5.61 8.48 -4.97
CA ARG A 58 -6.68 9.00 -5.82
C ARG A 58 -6.59 8.44 -7.24
N ARG A 59 -5.42 8.44 -7.82
CA ARG A 59 -5.21 7.91 -9.18
C ARG A 59 -5.48 6.42 -9.26
N TYR A 60 -5.04 5.67 -8.26
CA TYR A 60 -5.28 4.24 -8.21
C TYR A 60 -6.77 3.92 -8.09
N LEU A 61 -7.47 4.55 -7.16
CA LEU A 61 -8.92 4.34 -6.99
C LEU A 61 -9.71 4.75 -8.22
N LYS A 62 -9.32 5.83 -8.89
CA LYS A 62 -9.97 6.25 -10.13
C LYS A 62 -9.78 5.22 -11.23
N SER A 63 -8.64 4.55 -11.29
CA SER A 63 -8.42 3.48 -12.26
C SER A 63 -9.26 2.24 -11.97
N CYS A 64 -9.52 1.96 -10.69
CA CYS A 64 -10.35 0.83 -10.28
C CYS A 64 -11.86 1.12 -10.47
N PHE A 65 -12.28 2.36 -10.18
CA PHE A 65 -13.69 2.76 -10.17
C PHE A 65 -13.83 4.11 -10.91
N PRO A 66 -13.75 4.11 -12.26
CA PRO A 66 -13.68 5.35 -13.04
C PRO A 66 -14.86 6.31 -12.87
N ASP A 67 -16.04 5.78 -12.55
CA ASP A 67 -17.27 6.57 -12.44
C ASP A 67 -17.51 7.13 -11.03
N ILE A 68 -16.63 6.84 -10.10
CA ILE A 68 -16.79 7.23 -8.69
C ILE A 68 -15.80 8.34 -8.34
N VAL A 69 -16.30 9.37 -7.66
CA VAL A 69 -15.47 10.45 -7.13
C VAL A 69 -15.14 10.14 -5.68
N PHE A 70 -13.86 9.98 -5.38
CA PHE A 70 -13.37 9.73 -4.04
C PHE A 70 -12.82 11.02 -3.44
N LYS A 71 -13.27 11.33 -2.23
CA LYS A 71 -12.73 12.42 -1.44
C LYS A 71 -11.70 11.84 -0.47
N ILE A 72 -10.45 12.23 -0.63
CA ILE A 72 -9.35 11.68 0.14
C ILE A 72 -8.70 12.79 0.95
N SER A 73 -8.59 12.57 2.26
CA SER A 73 -7.95 13.50 3.17
C SER A 73 -6.94 12.77 4.05
N SER A 74 -5.89 13.48 4.47
CA SER A 74 -4.91 12.95 5.40
C SER A 74 -5.33 13.29 6.83
N SER A 75 -5.02 12.39 7.76
CA SER A 75 -5.18 12.69 9.18
C SER A 75 -4.02 13.56 9.66
N SER A 76 -4.33 14.60 10.45
CA SER A 76 -3.32 15.45 11.05
C SER A 76 -2.50 14.72 12.12
N TRP A 77 -3.01 13.61 12.62
CA TRP A 77 -2.39 12.85 13.70
C TRP A 77 -1.54 11.67 13.22
N GLU A 78 -1.91 11.11 12.05
CA GLU A 78 -1.26 9.92 11.52
C GLU A 78 -0.85 10.16 10.06
N HIS A 79 0.44 10.32 9.84
CA HIS A 79 1.00 10.71 8.54
C HIS A 79 0.68 9.75 7.39
N PHE A 80 0.50 8.46 7.66
CA PHE A 80 0.29 7.47 6.62
C PHE A 80 -1.14 6.98 6.52
N ARG A 81 -2.04 7.55 7.34
CA ARG A 81 -3.44 7.17 7.34
C ARG A 81 -4.26 8.14 6.50
N ARG A 82 -5.19 7.60 5.74
CA ARG A 82 -6.08 8.38 4.87
C ARG A 82 -7.54 8.13 5.23
N SER A 83 -8.34 9.16 5.11
CA SER A 83 -9.80 9.06 5.17
C SER A 83 -10.32 9.15 3.74
N ILE A 84 -11.09 8.15 3.32
CA ILE A 84 -11.58 8.00 1.96
C ILE A 84 -13.11 7.95 2.00
N GLN A 85 -13.76 8.87 1.31
CA GLN A 85 -15.21 9.00 1.28
C GLN A 85 -15.72 8.98 -0.16
N TRP A 86 -16.88 8.36 -0.37
CA TRP A 86 -17.58 8.37 -1.67
C TRP A 86 -19.07 8.13 -1.47
N THR A 87 -19.85 8.39 -2.53
CA THR A 87 -21.31 8.21 -2.51
C THR A 87 -21.70 7.16 -3.54
N GLY A 88 -22.52 6.18 -3.12
CA GLY A 88 -22.98 5.11 -4.01
C GLY A 88 -21.84 4.22 -4.51
N GLY A 89 -22.06 3.51 -5.62
CA GLY A 89 -21.02 2.69 -6.24
C GLY A 89 -20.54 1.53 -5.41
N PRO A 90 -19.22 1.28 -5.36
CA PRO A 90 -18.67 0.09 -4.71
C PRO A 90 -18.90 0.07 -3.20
N SER A 91 -18.96 -1.13 -2.63
CA SER A 91 -19.03 -1.31 -1.19
C SER A 91 -17.69 -0.99 -0.53
N LYS A 92 -17.70 -0.83 0.79
CA LYS A 92 -16.46 -0.63 1.56
C LYS A 92 -15.52 -1.82 1.39
N GLU A 93 -16.07 -3.03 1.34
CA GLU A 93 -15.31 -4.26 1.17
C GLU A 93 -14.60 -4.30 -0.19
N GLU A 94 -15.28 -3.87 -1.25
CA GLU A 94 -14.70 -3.81 -2.58
C GLU A 94 -13.54 -2.81 -2.65
N VAL A 95 -13.72 -1.63 -2.06
CA VAL A 95 -12.67 -0.61 -2.01
C VAL A 95 -11.50 -1.09 -1.16
N LYS A 96 -11.78 -1.70 -0.02
CA LYS A 96 -10.75 -2.26 0.86
C LYS A 96 -9.93 -3.33 0.13
N GLU A 97 -10.60 -4.21 -0.59
CA GLU A 97 -9.93 -5.26 -1.36
C GLU A 97 -8.98 -4.68 -2.40
N ARG A 98 -9.42 -3.67 -3.13
CA ARG A 98 -8.57 -3.01 -4.12
C ARG A 98 -7.37 -2.31 -3.47
N LEU A 99 -7.60 -1.56 -2.41
CA LEU A 99 -6.52 -0.89 -1.68
C LEU A 99 -5.51 -1.86 -1.11
N SER A 100 -5.95 -3.04 -0.68
CA SER A 100 -5.07 -4.04 -0.10
C SER A 100 -3.99 -4.53 -1.08
N VAL A 101 -4.20 -4.35 -2.37
CA VAL A 101 -3.20 -4.72 -3.38
C VAL A 101 -1.94 -3.86 -3.25
N ILE A 102 -2.09 -2.58 -2.90
CA ILE A 102 -0.98 -1.65 -2.76
C ILE A 102 -0.56 -1.41 -1.31
N LEU A 103 -1.23 -2.06 -0.36
CA LEU A 103 -0.84 -2.00 1.05
C LEU A 103 0.23 -3.04 1.35
N GLY A 104 1.27 -2.62 2.03
CA GLY A 104 2.37 -3.50 2.40
C GLY A 104 2.25 -4.15 3.76
N ASP A 105 1.27 -3.75 4.57
CA ASP A 105 1.11 -4.17 5.96
C ASP A 105 0.74 -5.65 6.15
N ARG A 106 0.40 -6.36 5.08
CA ARG A 106 0.09 -7.80 5.12
C ARG A 106 1.27 -8.68 5.54
N TRP A 107 2.46 -8.15 5.45
CA TRP A 107 3.69 -8.88 5.73
C TRP A 107 3.91 -9.09 7.20
N LEU A 108 3.29 -8.25 8.01
CA LEU A 108 3.55 -8.18 9.42
C LEU A 108 2.42 -8.83 10.20
N THR A 109 2.74 -9.28 11.41
CA THR A 109 1.76 -9.86 12.29
C THR A 109 0.83 -8.76 12.84
N PRO A 110 -0.38 -9.09 13.28
CA PRO A 110 -1.27 -8.12 13.90
C PRO A 110 -0.68 -7.40 15.11
N SER A 111 0.34 -8.00 15.74
CA SER A 111 1.03 -7.42 16.89
C SER A 111 2.10 -6.42 16.53
N SER A 112 2.45 -6.28 15.24
CA SER A 112 3.47 -5.32 14.82
C SER A 112 2.99 -3.89 15.02
N SER A 113 3.86 -3.04 15.58
CA SER A 113 3.55 -1.62 15.76
C SER A 113 3.55 -0.90 14.40
N PRO A 114 2.85 0.24 14.28
CA PRO A 114 2.91 1.05 13.06
C PRO A 114 4.33 1.47 12.70
N TYR A 115 5.18 1.70 13.68
CA TYR A 115 6.57 2.05 13.46
C TYR A 115 7.36 0.89 12.85
N GLU A 116 7.18 -0.32 13.37
CA GLU A 116 7.82 -1.52 12.83
C GLU A 116 7.37 -1.78 11.40
N MET A 117 6.09 -1.62 11.14
CA MET A 117 5.52 -1.73 9.80
C MET A 117 6.16 -0.72 8.84
N ALA A 118 6.31 0.52 9.30
CA ALA A 118 6.92 1.59 8.53
C ALA A 118 8.34 1.26 8.11
N GLU A 119 9.14 0.83 9.06
CA GLU A 119 10.53 0.53 8.83
C GLU A 119 10.71 -0.68 7.90
N TYR A 120 9.90 -1.71 8.12
CA TYR A 120 9.93 -2.90 7.28
C TYR A 120 9.60 -2.58 5.83
N GLU A 121 8.50 -1.87 5.60
CA GLU A 121 8.06 -1.47 4.27
C GLU A 121 9.12 -0.65 3.55
N PHE A 122 9.68 0.32 4.23
CA PHE A 122 10.71 1.18 3.65
C PHE A 122 11.95 0.38 3.23
N LYS A 123 12.36 -0.59 4.03
CA LYS A 123 13.55 -1.41 3.74
C LYS A 123 13.34 -2.42 2.61
N HIS A 124 12.16 -3.04 2.54
CA HIS A 124 11.98 -4.26 1.76
C HIS A 124 11.06 -4.11 0.56
N ASN A 125 10.51 -2.93 0.34
CA ASN A 125 9.47 -2.74 -0.65
C ASN A 125 9.78 -1.57 -1.59
N GLU A 126 10.09 -1.88 -2.83
CA GLU A 126 10.40 -0.87 -3.84
C GLU A 126 9.21 0.02 -4.15
N PHE A 127 8.02 -0.54 -4.21
CA PHE A 127 6.80 0.22 -4.49
C PHE A 127 6.60 1.30 -3.42
N THR A 128 6.72 0.92 -2.16
CA THR A 128 6.53 1.82 -1.03
C THR A 128 7.56 2.95 -1.03
N ARG A 129 8.82 2.63 -1.33
CA ARG A 129 9.88 3.64 -1.41
C ARG A 129 9.67 4.63 -2.54
N LYS A 130 9.09 4.18 -3.63
CA LYS A 130 8.92 4.99 -4.84
C LYS A 130 7.63 5.80 -4.82
N TYR A 131 6.54 5.22 -4.37
CA TYR A 131 5.20 5.80 -4.48
C TYR A 131 4.53 6.14 -3.15
N GLY A 132 5.14 5.76 -2.06
CA GLY A 132 4.59 5.99 -0.73
C GLY A 132 3.88 4.78 -0.15
N ARG A 133 3.47 4.92 1.09
CA ARG A 133 2.93 3.83 1.88
C ARG A 133 1.66 4.26 2.58
N LEU A 134 0.70 3.33 2.66
CA LEU A 134 -0.47 3.47 3.52
C LEU A 134 -0.35 2.48 4.67
N THR A 135 -0.45 2.96 5.91
CA THR A 135 -0.53 2.10 7.09
C THR A 135 -1.95 1.84 7.52
N GLY A 136 -2.88 2.63 7.04
CA GLY A 136 -4.28 2.46 7.33
C GLY A 136 -5.14 3.45 6.59
N PHE A 137 -6.43 3.18 6.56
CA PHE A 137 -7.40 4.07 5.95
C PHE A 137 -8.75 3.89 6.65
N SER A 138 -9.53 4.98 6.67
CA SER A 138 -10.91 4.96 7.11
C SER A 138 -11.80 5.10 5.88
N LEU A 139 -12.75 4.21 5.71
CA LEU A 139 -13.65 4.21 4.56
C LEU A 139 -15.06 4.64 4.98
N SER A 140 -15.65 5.56 4.23
CA SER A 140 -17.02 6.02 4.45
C SER A 140 -17.78 6.09 3.13
N ARG A 141 -18.82 5.28 3.02
CA ARG A 141 -19.71 5.27 1.86
C ARG A 141 -21.05 5.90 2.24
N PHE A 142 -21.49 6.84 1.43
CA PHE A 142 -22.76 7.54 1.66
C PHE A 142 -23.82 7.16 0.62
#